data_e844e4859946bbf54dc15ddba51dbaac
#
_entry.id   e844e4859946bbf54dc15ddba51dbaac
#
_cell.length_a   1.000
_cell.length_b   1.000
_cell.length_c   1.000
_cell.angle_alpha   90.00
_cell.angle_beta   90.00
_cell.angle_gamma   90.00
#
_symmetry.space_group_name_H-M   'P 1'
#
loop_
_entity.id
_entity.type
_entity.pdbx_description
1 polymer ?
#
loop_
_entity_poly.entity_id
_entity_poly.type
_entity_poly.pdbx_seq_one_letter_code
_entity_poly.pdbx_strand_id
1 'polypeptide(L)'
;MKTGFIIPAWCDMEIIPSEDGQMVETRYSDPEYNSAFHPADQVHNEVSSVMQKFGVKSAVKLDCPWKIWQPKDWSLLYLPMFFFEGRNYEAIPGVIDHDLGALISPINIMLLEKKVTRIKLGEPLVQVIPIKREKVTARTSALSKTAVDRHNAIIQTNKITFNGWSKWLSLIHI
;
A
#
# COMPACT_ATOMS: atom_id res chain seq x y z
N MET A 1 -1.45 17.25 10.61
CA MET A 1 -2.33 16.98 9.45
C MET A 1 -2.30 15.50 9.22
N LYS A 2 -3.41 14.77 9.33
CA LYS A 2 -3.45 13.34 9.01
C LYS A 2 -3.58 13.21 7.49
N THR A 3 -2.57 12.67 6.84
CA THR A 3 -2.55 12.46 5.40
C THR A 3 -2.91 11.01 5.10
N GLY A 4 -4.15 10.78 4.65
CA GLY A 4 -4.60 9.45 4.26
C GLY A 4 -5.54 8.79 5.26
N PHE A 5 -5.99 7.60 4.89
CA PHE A 5 -6.90 6.76 5.66
C PHE A 5 -6.58 5.28 5.44
N ILE A 6 -7.15 4.43 6.29
CA ILE A 6 -7.00 2.98 6.19
C ILE A 6 -8.34 2.41 5.73
N ILE A 7 -8.31 1.47 4.80
CA ILE A 7 -9.46 0.64 4.46
C ILE A 7 -9.31 -0.67 5.24
N PRO A 8 -10.20 -0.96 6.19
CA PRO A 8 -10.21 -2.22 6.92
C PRO A 8 -10.98 -3.29 6.14
N ALA A 9 -10.84 -4.54 6.54
CA ALA A 9 -11.71 -5.62 6.10
C ALA A 9 -13.16 -5.36 6.54
N TRP A 10 -14.11 -5.55 5.63
CA TRP A 10 -15.55 -5.28 5.84
C TRP A 10 -16.35 -6.48 6.29
N CYS A 11 -15.74 -7.65 6.26
CA CYS A 11 -16.28 -8.88 6.83
C CYS A 11 -15.12 -9.85 7.10
N ASP A 12 -15.38 -10.98 7.72
CA ASP A 12 -14.42 -12.07 7.79
C ASP A 12 -14.21 -12.67 6.40
N MET A 13 -12.97 -12.92 6.05
CA MET A 13 -12.57 -13.47 4.75
C MET A 13 -11.58 -14.60 4.94
N GLU A 14 -11.66 -15.59 4.06
CA GLU A 14 -10.70 -16.67 3.98
C GLU A 14 -10.19 -16.77 2.54
N ILE A 15 -8.88 -16.66 2.35
CA ILE A 15 -8.21 -16.78 1.05
C ILE A 15 -7.51 -18.12 1.00
N ILE A 16 -7.88 -18.95 0.04
CA ILE A 16 -7.47 -20.34 -0.07
C ILE A 16 -6.72 -20.52 -1.39
N PRO A 17 -5.40 -20.66 -1.39
CA PRO A 17 -4.65 -20.96 -2.59
C PRO A 17 -4.90 -22.43 -3.02
N SER A 18 -4.97 -22.67 -4.32
CA SER A 18 -4.97 -24.03 -4.87
C SER A 18 -3.66 -24.74 -4.57
N GLU A 19 -3.67 -26.07 -4.65
CA GLU A 19 -2.49 -26.90 -4.35
C GLU A 19 -1.29 -26.56 -5.23
N ASP A 20 -1.52 -26.24 -6.50
CA ASP A 20 -0.50 -25.79 -7.45
C ASP A 20 -0.17 -24.30 -7.39
N GLY A 21 -0.89 -23.53 -6.55
CA GLY A 21 -0.74 -22.08 -6.40
C GLY A 21 -1.21 -21.25 -7.61
N GLN A 22 -1.84 -21.86 -8.61
CA GLN A 22 -2.28 -21.16 -9.83
C GLN A 22 -3.50 -20.28 -9.58
N MET A 23 -4.37 -20.72 -8.67
CA MET A 23 -5.64 -20.05 -8.37
C MET A 23 -5.76 -19.77 -6.88
N VAL A 24 -6.65 -18.86 -6.56
CA VAL A 24 -7.07 -18.56 -5.19
C VAL A 24 -8.60 -18.50 -5.14
N GLU A 25 -9.16 -19.16 -4.14
CA GLU A 25 -10.57 -19.06 -3.78
C GLU A 25 -10.69 -18.09 -2.62
N THR A 26 -11.72 -17.23 -2.61
CA THR A 26 -12.01 -16.37 -1.47
C THR A 26 -13.40 -16.70 -0.96
N ARG A 27 -13.51 -16.94 0.35
CA ARG A 27 -14.77 -17.13 1.06
C ARG A 27 -15.01 -15.95 1.97
N TYR A 28 -16.19 -15.40 1.92
CA TYR A 28 -16.65 -14.30 2.76
C TYR A 28 -17.67 -14.78 3.77
N SER A 29 -17.67 -14.23 4.97
CA SER A 29 -18.72 -14.48 5.95
C SER A 29 -20.08 -13.90 5.52
N ASP A 30 -20.07 -12.93 4.61
CA ASP A 30 -21.24 -12.33 4.02
C ASP A 30 -21.30 -12.69 2.52
N PRO A 31 -22.35 -13.39 2.06
CA PRO A 31 -22.48 -13.86 0.68
C PRO A 31 -22.73 -12.76 -0.36
N GLU A 32 -23.00 -11.52 0.06
CA GLU A 32 -23.13 -10.39 -0.85
C GLU A 32 -21.81 -9.93 -1.44
N TYR A 33 -20.67 -10.34 -0.83
CA TYR A 33 -19.34 -9.96 -1.30
C TYR A 33 -18.72 -10.99 -2.23
N ASN A 34 -17.98 -10.48 -3.18
CA ASN A 34 -17.27 -11.26 -4.17
C ASN A 34 -15.81 -10.81 -4.30
N SER A 35 -15.02 -11.64 -4.94
CA SER A 35 -13.68 -11.31 -5.37
C SER A 35 -13.42 -11.87 -6.75
N ALA A 36 -12.44 -11.30 -7.42
CA ALA A 36 -11.84 -11.85 -8.61
C ALA A 36 -10.37 -12.21 -8.30
N PHE A 37 -9.74 -12.94 -9.18
CA PHE A 37 -8.30 -13.14 -9.12
C PHE A 37 -7.65 -12.60 -10.39
N HIS A 38 -6.40 -12.16 -10.25
CA HIS A 38 -5.55 -11.81 -11.36
C HIS A 38 -4.42 -12.83 -11.45
N PRO A 39 -4.36 -13.63 -12.55
CA PRO A 39 -3.21 -14.44 -12.84
C PRO A 39 -1.92 -13.62 -12.88
N ALA A 40 -0.79 -14.26 -12.66
CA ALA A 40 0.50 -13.56 -12.57
C ALA A 40 0.87 -12.77 -13.85
N ASP A 41 0.38 -13.17 -15.01
CA ASP A 41 0.57 -12.47 -16.29
C ASP A 41 -0.26 -11.17 -16.42
N GLN A 42 -1.25 -10.97 -15.56
CA GLN A 42 -2.07 -9.75 -15.49
C GLN A 42 -1.57 -8.75 -14.43
N VAL A 43 -0.58 -9.10 -13.64
CA VAL A 43 0.07 -8.21 -12.68
C VAL A 43 1.44 -7.81 -13.19
N HIS A 44 1.93 -6.67 -12.70
CA HIS A 44 3.24 -6.15 -13.08
C HIS A 44 4.35 -7.20 -12.86
N ASN A 45 5.30 -7.31 -13.77
CA ASN A 45 6.34 -8.36 -13.78
C ASN A 45 7.11 -8.48 -12.44
N GLU A 46 7.39 -7.34 -11.78
CA GLU A 46 8.08 -7.34 -10.50
C GLU A 46 7.22 -7.96 -9.38
N VAL A 47 5.92 -7.65 -9.36
CA VAL A 47 4.97 -8.23 -8.41
C VAL A 47 4.82 -9.73 -8.69
N SER A 48 4.67 -10.11 -9.95
CA SER A 48 4.59 -11.50 -10.39
C SER A 48 5.84 -12.30 -9.96
N SER A 49 7.04 -11.72 -10.11
CA SER A 49 8.29 -12.35 -9.67
C SER A 49 8.35 -12.57 -8.16
N VAL A 50 7.81 -11.64 -7.37
CA VAL A 50 7.72 -11.78 -5.91
C VAL A 50 6.73 -12.87 -5.54
N MET A 51 5.53 -12.86 -6.13
CA MET A 51 4.49 -13.88 -5.87
C MET A 51 4.99 -15.30 -6.17
N GLN A 52 5.71 -15.50 -7.26
CA GLN A 52 6.27 -16.80 -7.64
C GLN A 52 7.24 -17.34 -6.58
N LYS A 53 8.03 -16.47 -5.93
CA LYS A 53 8.93 -16.89 -4.82
C LYS A 53 8.17 -17.45 -3.63
N PHE A 54 6.92 -17.01 -3.43
CA PHE A 54 6.04 -17.50 -2.36
C PHE A 54 5.17 -18.69 -2.80
N GLY A 55 5.38 -19.20 -4.02
CA GLY A 55 4.63 -20.35 -4.55
C GLY A 55 3.17 -20.05 -4.89
N VAL A 56 2.82 -18.76 -5.03
CA VAL A 56 1.49 -18.29 -5.42
C VAL A 56 1.59 -17.57 -6.75
N LYS A 57 0.70 -17.86 -7.69
CA LYS A 57 0.73 -17.33 -9.05
C LYS A 57 -0.48 -16.44 -9.39
N SER A 58 -1.29 -16.14 -8.40
CA SER A 58 -2.48 -15.29 -8.57
C SER A 58 -2.60 -14.30 -7.43
N ALA A 59 -2.93 -13.07 -7.77
CA ALA A 59 -3.34 -12.07 -6.81
C ALA A 59 -4.86 -12.10 -6.62
N VAL A 60 -5.33 -11.80 -5.42
CA VAL A 60 -6.75 -11.65 -5.12
C VAL A 60 -7.14 -10.19 -5.31
N LYS A 61 -8.19 -9.96 -6.07
CA LYS A 61 -8.84 -8.66 -6.17
C LYS A 61 -10.08 -8.66 -5.29
N LEU A 62 -10.00 -7.99 -4.16
CA LEU A 62 -11.15 -7.80 -3.27
C LEU A 62 -11.99 -6.64 -3.78
N ASP A 63 -13.29 -6.87 -3.98
CA ASP A 63 -14.23 -5.82 -4.36
C ASP A 63 -14.68 -5.05 -3.12
N CYS A 64 -14.05 -3.90 -2.88
CA CYS A 64 -14.34 -3.04 -1.75
C CYS A 64 -15.76 -2.46 -1.85
N PRO A 65 -16.62 -2.57 -0.81
CA PRO A 65 -17.99 -2.09 -0.85
C PRO A 65 -18.09 -0.56 -0.83
N TRP A 66 -17.05 0.13 -0.39
CA TRP A 66 -17.05 1.59 -0.33
C TRP A 66 -16.74 2.21 -1.67
N LYS A 67 -17.58 3.17 -2.05
CA LYS A 67 -17.33 4.03 -3.21
C LYS A 67 -16.56 5.25 -2.75
N ILE A 68 -15.43 5.51 -3.38
CA ILE A 68 -14.56 6.62 -3.02
C ILE A 68 -14.71 7.73 -4.07
N TRP A 69 -14.99 8.93 -3.60
CA TRP A 69 -15.00 10.14 -4.39
C TRP A 69 -13.73 10.93 -4.13
N GLN A 70 -13.13 11.45 -5.19
CA GLN A 70 -11.98 12.33 -5.08
C GLN A 70 -12.16 13.57 -5.93
N PRO A 71 -11.56 14.71 -5.57
CA PRO A 71 -11.57 15.90 -6.41
C PRO A 71 -10.84 15.63 -7.73
N LYS A 72 -11.20 16.40 -8.76
CA LYS A 72 -10.47 16.39 -10.03
C LYS A 72 -8.98 16.65 -9.80
N ASP A 73 -8.15 16.02 -10.61
CA ASP A 73 -6.69 16.13 -10.57
C ASP A 73 -6.03 15.57 -9.28
N TRP A 74 -6.75 14.69 -8.56
CA TRP A 74 -6.19 13.89 -7.48
C TRP A 74 -6.13 12.43 -7.87
N SER A 75 -5.19 11.71 -7.28
CA SER A 75 -5.07 10.24 -7.34
C SER A 75 -5.05 9.69 -5.92
N LEU A 76 -5.39 8.43 -5.77
CA LEU A 76 -5.23 7.71 -4.51
C LEU A 76 -4.09 6.71 -4.66
N LEU A 77 -3.07 6.85 -3.83
CA LEU A 77 -1.97 5.91 -3.70
C LEU A 77 -2.34 4.87 -2.64
N TYR A 78 -2.49 3.63 -3.07
CA TYR A 78 -2.73 2.48 -2.23
C TYR A 78 -1.40 1.85 -1.85
N LEU A 79 -1.18 1.62 -0.57
CA LEU A 79 0.07 1.07 -0.03
C LEU A 79 -0.24 -0.09 0.92
N PRO A 80 0.65 -1.07 1.01
CA PRO A 80 0.55 -2.07 2.06
C PRO A 80 0.63 -1.40 3.44
N MET A 81 0.09 -2.08 4.43
CA MET A 81 0.18 -1.62 5.82
C MET A 81 1.61 -1.75 6.33
N PHE A 82 2.20 -0.65 6.79
CA PHE A 82 3.53 -0.65 7.40
C PHE A 82 3.47 -1.20 8.84
N PHE A 83 4.54 -1.89 9.26
CA PHE A 83 4.74 -2.39 10.63
C PHE A 83 3.66 -3.37 11.13
N PHE A 84 3.04 -4.11 10.24
CA PHE A 84 2.10 -5.16 10.58
C PHE A 84 2.77 -6.53 10.42
N GLU A 85 3.31 -7.05 11.50
CA GLU A 85 3.97 -8.36 11.52
C GLU A 85 2.96 -9.51 11.59
N GLY A 86 3.40 -10.71 11.16
CA GLY A 86 2.63 -11.95 11.33
C GLY A 86 1.52 -12.19 10.31
N ARG A 87 1.37 -11.34 9.30
CA ARG A 87 0.39 -11.54 8.23
C ARG A 87 0.95 -12.42 7.12
N ASN A 88 0.06 -13.22 6.53
CA ASN A 88 0.37 -14.00 5.34
C ASN A 88 -0.09 -13.31 4.06
N TYR A 89 -0.32 -12.03 4.09
CA TYR A 89 -0.75 -11.28 2.91
C TYR A 89 -0.24 -9.85 2.92
N GLU A 90 -0.17 -9.27 1.74
CA GLU A 90 0.20 -7.88 1.56
C GLU A 90 -0.63 -7.25 0.43
N ALA A 91 -1.06 -6.00 0.61
CA ALA A 91 -1.71 -5.27 -0.46
C ALA A 91 -0.68 -4.90 -1.53
N ILE A 92 -1.04 -5.10 -2.78
CA ILE A 92 -0.20 -4.70 -3.91
C ILE A 92 -0.32 -3.18 -4.06
N PRO A 93 0.79 -2.42 -4.02
CA PRO A 93 0.73 -0.98 -4.17
C PRO A 93 0.23 -0.57 -5.56
N GLY A 94 -0.52 0.52 -5.61
CA GLY A 94 -1.04 1.03 -6.87
C GLY A 94 -1.58 2.44 -6.76
N VAL A 95 -1.78 3.09 -7.90
CA VAL A 95 -2.41 4.41 -7.99
C VAL A 95 -3.74 4.28 -8.73
N ILE A 96 -4.78 4.86 -8.18
CA ILE A 96 -6.13 4.83 -8.78
C ILE A 96 -6.64 6.26 -8.96
N ASP A 97 -7.14 6.53 -10.16
CA ASP A 97 -7.70 7.81 -10.58
C ASP A 97 -9.24 7.71 -10.62
N HIS A 98 -9.89 7.86 -9.48
CA HIS A 98 -11.35 7.74 -9.39
C HIS A 98 -12.12 8.86 -10.08
N ASP A 99 -11.50 10.03 -10.28
CA ASP A 99 -12.11 11.15 -11.02
C ASP A 99 -12.26 10.86 -12.52
N LEU A 100 -11.61 9.82 -13.03
CA LEU A 100 -11.76 9.37 -14.43
C LEU A 100 -12.88 8.34 -14.61
N GLY A 101 -13.72 8.10 -13.61
CA GLY A 101 -14.95 7.32 -13.72
C GLY A 101 -15.00 5.99 -12.96
N ALA A 102 -13.93 5.57 -12.31
CA ALA A 102 -13.92 4.35 -11.50
C ALA A 102 -14.37 4.66 -10.07
N LEU A 103 -15.60 4.28 -9.71
CA LEU A 103 -16.10 4.44 -8.32
C LEU A 103 -15.71 3.26 -7.42
N ILE A 104 -15.26 2.15 -7.99
CA ILE A 104 -14.89 0.94 -7.27
C ILE A 104 -13.41 1.01 -6.93
N SER A 105 -13.08 0.74 -5.68
CA SER A 105 -11.70 0.69 -5.17
C SER A 105 -11.25 -0.76 -5.02
N PRO A 106 -10.77 -1.44 -6.07
CA PRO A 106 -10.28 -2.79 -5.93
C PRO A 106 -9.03 -2.80 -5.05
N ILE A 107 -9.00 -3.70 -4.07
CA ILE A 107 -7.82 -3.95 -3.27
C ILE A 107 -7.20 -5.24 -3.76
N ASN A 108 -6.03 -5.14 -4.38
CA ASN A 108 -5.29 -6.30 -4.83
C ASN A 108 -4.38 -6.78 -3.70
N ILE A 109 -4.47 -8.05 -3.38
CA ILE A 109 -3.71 -8.71 -2.31
C ILE A 109 -2.89 -9.85 -2.90
N MET A 110 -1.62 -9.94 -2.52
CA MET A 110 -0.79 -11.10 -2.73
C MET A 110 -0.61 -11.87 -1.43
N LEU A 111 -0.55 -13.20 -1.51
CA LEU A 111 -0.17 -14.05 -0.39
C LEU A 111 1.35 -14.15 -0.29
N LEU A 112 1.87 -14.16 0.93
CA LEU A 112 3.29 -14.30 1.23
C LEU A 112 3.71 -15.75 1.46
N GLU A 113 2.75 -16.65 1.62
CA GLU A 113 2.95 -18.10 1.70
C GLU A 113 1.75 -18.81 1.08
N LYS A 114 1.97 -19.97 0.51
CA LYS A 114 0.90 -20.83 -0.03
C LYS A 114 0.17 -21.55 1.09
N LYS A 115 -0.61 -20.84 1.86
CA LYS A 115 -1.46 -21.37 2.93
C LYS A 115 -2.76 -20.59 3.04
N VAL A 116 -3.77 -21.24 3.63
CA VAL A 116 -5.05 -20.58 3.94
C VAL A 116 -4.80 -19.36 4.82
N THR A 117 -5.31 -18.22 4.38
CA THR A 117 -5.12 -16.93 5.04
C THR A 117 -6.47 -16.39 5.48
N ARG A 118 -6.59 -16.10 6.78
CA ARG A 118 -7.80 -15.56 7.39
C ARG A 118 -7.60 -14.09 7.72
N ILE A 119 -8.55 -13.29 7.30
CA ILE A 119 -8.60 -11.85 7.54
C ILE A 119 -9.89 -11.57 8.31
N LYS A 120 -9.79 -10.90 9.44
CA LYS A 120 -10.92 -10.62 10.31
C LYS A 120 -11.58 -9.28 9.99
N LEU A 121 -12.90 -9.19 10.20
CA LEU A 121 -13.62 -7.91 10.16
C LEU A 121 -12.88 -6.84 10.96
N GLY A 122 -12.67 -5.67 10.34
CA GLY A 122 -11.97 -4.53 10.94
C GLY A 122 -10.44 -4.60 10.86
N GLU A 123 -9.87 -5.70 10.41
CA GLU A 123 -8.41 -5.81 10.21
C GLU A 123 -7.97 -4.85 9.10
N PRO A 124 -6.94 -4.01 9.32
CA PRO A 124 -6.50 -3.03 8.32
C PRO A 124 -5.96 -3.75 7.08
N LEU A 125 -6.47 -3.45 5.89
CA LEU A 125 -6.03 -4.07 4.64
C LEU A 125 -4.99 -3.23 3.91
N VAL A 126 -5.29 -1.95 3.73
CA VAL A 126 -4.50 -1.05 2.88
C VAL A 126 -4.52 0.36 3.44
N GLN A 127 -3.40 1.04 3.34
CA GLN A 127 -3.30 2.47 3.60
C GLN A 127 -3.48 3.23 2.28
N VAL A 128 -4.32 4.26 2.29
CA VAL A 128 -4.62 5.10 1.13
C VAL A 128 -4.18 6.53 1.39
N ILE A 129 -3.36 7.08 0.49
CA ILE A 129 -2.85 8.44 0.57
C ILE A 129 -3.34 9.22 -0.67
N PRO A 130 -4.11 10.31 -0.47
CA PRO A 130 -4.47 11.17 -1.58
C PRO A 130 -3.24 11.96 -2.05
N ILE A 131 -2.99 11.95 -3.35
CA ILE A 131 -1.91 12.68 -4.00
C ILE A 131 -2.47 13.58 -5.09
N LYS A 132 -2.00 14.81 -5.16
CA LYS A 132 -2.39 15.73 -6.22
C LYS A 132 -1.55 15.47 -7.48
N ARG A 133 -2.21 15.37 -8.63
CA ARG A 133 -1.52 15.20 -9.92
C ARG A 133 -0.96 16.53 -10.38
N GLU A 134 0.28 16.80 -10.03
CA GLU A 134 1.01 17.98 -10.47
C GLU A 134 2.24 17.57 -11.27
N LYS A 135 2.60 18.38 -12.27
CA LYS A 135 3.83 18.15 -13.01
C LYS A 135 5.02 18.43 -12.10
N VAL A 136 5.72 17.38 -11.73
CA VAL A 136 6.94 17.46 -10.93
C VAL A 136 8.15 17.41 -11.84
N THR A 137 9.06 18.36 -11.69
CA THR A 137 10.36 18.35 -12.37
C THR A 137 11.45 18.14 -11.33
N ALA A 138 12.12 17.01 -11.38
CA ALA A 138 13.30 16.75 -10.57
C ALA A 138 14.55 17.29 -11.31
N ARG A 139 15.40 18.00 -10.57
CA ARG A 139 16.70 18.47 -11.07
C ARG A 139 17.79 18.01 -10.12
N THR A 140 18.84 17.43 -10.67
CA THR A 140 20.06 17.10 -9.92
C THR A 140 21.11 18.16 -10.22
N SER A 141 21.73 18.70 -9.18
CA SER A 141 22.84 19.64 -9.32
C SER A 141 23.86 19.40 -8.20
N ALA A 142 25.12 19.75 -8.44
CA ALA A 142 26.09 19.77 -7.35
C ALA A 142 25.69 20.85 -6.33
N LEU A 143 25.82 20.52 -5.05
CA LEU A 143 25.58 21.48 -3.99
C LEU A 143 26.66 22.58 -4.02
N SER A 144 26.24 23.83 -3.89
CA SER A 144 27.18 24.93 -3.69
C SER A 144 27.89 24.77 -2.32
N LYS A 145 29.10 25.32 -2.20
CA LYS A 145 29.83 25.31 -0.94
C LYS A 145 28.97 25.85 0.22
N THR A 146 28.28 26.95 -0.02
CA THR A 146 27.37 27.56 0.98
C THR A 146 26.25 26.62 1.41
N ALA A 147 25.68 25.82 0.49
CA ALA A 147 24.64 24.86 0.82
C ALA A 147 25.20 23.69 1.66
N VAL A 148 26.41 23.24 1.33
CA VAL A 148 27.13 22.21 2.11
C VAL A 148 27.45 22.72 3.52
N ASP A 149 27.97 23.93 3.64
CA ASP A 149 28.33 24.54 4.93
C ASP A 149 27.08 24.71 5.81
N ARG A 150 25.98 25.17 5.23
CA ARG A 150 24.68 25.27 5.94
C ARG A 150 24.16 23.91 6.40
N HIS A 151 24.23 22.91 5.56
CA HIS A 151 23.83 21.54 5.90
C HIS A 151 24.67 20.99 7.06
N ASN A 152 26.00 21.14 6.99
CA ASN A 152 26.91 20.72 8.04
C ASN A 152 26.64 21.45 9.37
N ALA A 153 26.37 22.76 9.33
CA ALA A 153 26.00 23.54 10.52
C ALA A 153 24.72 22.99 11.17
N ILE A 154 23.69 22.67 10.39
CA ILE A 154 22.44 22.09 10.89
C ILE A 154 22.71 20.73 11.56
N ILE A 155 23.50 19.86 10.93
CA ILE A 155 23.87 18.56 11.49
C ILE A 155 24.62 18.72 12.81
N GLN A 156 25.58 19.64 12.88
CA GLN A 156 26.35 19.90 14.11
C GLN A 156 25.45 20.43 15.24
N THR A 157 24.56 21.37 14.94
CA THR A 157 23.61 21.90 15.90
C THR A 157 22.70 20.79 16.46
N ASN A 158 22.22 19.90 15.58
CA ASN A 158 21.36 18.78 15.98
C ASN A 158 22.09 17.71 16.79
N LYS A 159 23.42 17.54 16.60
CA LYS A 159 24.24 16.64 17.42
C LYS A 159 24.53 17.18 18.82
N ILE A 160 24.61 18.50 18.97
CA ILE A 160 24.97 19.16 20.24
C ILE A 160 23.75 19.26 21.18
N THR A 161 22.54 19.37 20.64
CA THR A 161 21.32 19.43 21.45
C THR A 161 20.66 18.06 21.57
N PHE A 162 20.71 17.49 22.79
CA PHE A 162 20.02 16.22 23.13
C PHE A 162 18.51 16.31 22.79
N ASN A 163 17.92 17.50 22.80
CA ASN A 163 16.57 17.81 22.33
C ASN A 163 16.43 17.87 20.79
N GLY A 164 17.52 17.89 20.05
CA GLY A 164 17.50 17.91 18.59
C GLY A 164 16.94 16.60 17.99
N TRP A 165 17.22 15.47 18.60
CA TRP A 165 16.70 14.18 18.17
C TRP A 165 15.20 14.03 18.39
N SER A 166 14.68 14.50 19.53
CA SER A 166 13.24 14.46 19.79
C SER A 166 12.45 15.37 18.83
N LYS A 167 13.03 16.53 18.47
CA LYS A 167 12.45 17.40 17.42
C LYS A 167 12.52 16.78 16.03
N TRP A 168 13.59 16.08 15.72
CA TRP A 168 13.74 15.40 14.42
C TRP A 168 12.76 14.23 14.30
N LEU A 169 12.62 13.40 15.33
CA LEU A 169 11.65 12.31 15.38
C LEU A 169 10.21 12.82 15.37
N SER A 170 9.92 14.02 15.88
CA SER A 170 8.59 14.62 15.78
C SER A 170 8.24 15.16 14.39
N LEU A 171 9.22 15.32 13.51
CA LEU A 171 9.01 15.70 12.10
C LEU A 171 8.84 14.48 11.18
N ILE A 172 9.31 13.32 11.62
CA ILE A 172 9.01 12.05 10.98
C ILE A 172 7.70 11.54 11.62
N HIS A 173 6.58 11.93 11.05
CA HIS A 173 5.28 11.38 11.44
C HIS A 173 5.21 9.92 10.99
N ILE A 174 5.60 9.00 11.87
CA ILE A 174 5.29 7.58 11.78
C ILE A 174 3.94 7.37 12.44
#